data_c3148e20f75df147cb90ed3a37fa35ab
#
_entry.id   c3148e20f75df147cb90ed3a37fa35ab
#
_cell.length_a   1.000
_cell.length_b   1.000
_cell.length_c   1.000
_cell.angle_alpha   90.00
_cell.angle_beta   90.00
_cell.angle_gamma   90.00
#
_symmetry.space_group_name_H-M   'P 1'
#
loop_
_entity.id
_entity.type
_entity.pdbx_description
1 polymer ?
#
loop_
_entity_poly.entity_id
_entity_poly.type
_entity_poly.pdbx_seq_one_letter_code
_entity_poly.pdbx_strand_id
1 'polypeptide(L)'
;MKKRILAVVLAAAMLALLATGCSANGTADNSKDGAVAIGGLAPLTGDVSIYGIATNNGVQMAIDEINANGENYKYVAYDEKGDATEAINAYNKLVSNDKVVALIGDVTSKPCLAVAQQAQKDNMPMITATGTAVAITEAGENVFRACFTDPYQGEVMASYAYNKLGAKTAAIIYNVADDYSLGLAEAF
;
A
#
# COMPACT_ATOMS: atom_id res chain seq x y z
N MET A 1 -6.85 -16.58 64.49
CA MET A 1 -7.75 -16.93 63.38
C MET A 1 -8.09 -15.69 62.52
N LYS A 2 -8.54 -14.57 63.09
CA LYS A 2 -8.94 -13.37 62.32
C LYS A 2 -7.88 -12.78 61.37
N LYS A 3 -6.59 -12.76 61.77
CA LYS A 3 -5.49 -12.24 60.92
C LYS A 3 -5.17 -13.11 59.69
N ARG A 4 -5.42 -14.45 59.80
CA ARG A 4 -5.16 -15.37 58.65
C ARG A 4 -6.33 -15.31 57.65
N ILE A 5 -7.55 -15.06 58.09
CA ILE A 5 -8.71 -14.86 57.23
C ILE A 5 -8.58 -13.54 56.43
N LEU A 6 -8.09 -12.47 57.09
CA LEU A 6 -7.87 -11.19 56.46
C LEU A 6 -6.81 -11.28 55.33
N ALA A 7 -5.72 -12.04 55.54
CA ALA A 7 -4.69 -12.24 54.55
C ALA A 7 -5.17 -13.02 53.31
N VAL A 8 -6.04 -14.03 53.51
CA VAL A 8 -6.60 -14.78 52.37
C VAL A 8 -7.60 -13.96 51.59
N VAL A 9 -8.38 -13.09 52.22
CA VAL A 9 -9.33 -12.19 51.55
C VAL A 9 -8.57 -11.12 50.75
N LEU A 10 -7.47 -10.56 51.28
CA LEU A 10 -6.63 -9.63 50.53
C LEU A 10 -5.94 -10.28 49.34
N ALA A 11 -5.46 -11.52 49.48
CA ALA A 11 -4.83 -12.24 48.35
C ALA A 11 -5.84 -12.58 47.23
N ALA A 12 -7.07 -12.97 47.61
CA ALA A 12 -8.12 -13.19 46.64
C ALA A 12 -8.57 -11.92 45.91
N ALA A 13 -8.61 -10.76 46.58
CA ALA A 13 -8.92 -9.47 46.00
C ALA A 13 -7.83 -9.00 45.01
N MET A 14 -6.55 -9.27 45.26
CA MET A 14 -5.45 -8.98 44.34
C MET A 14 -5.48 -9.87 43.10
N LEU A 15 -5.84 -11.13 43.21
CA LEU A 15 -6.02 -12.01 42.05
C LEU A 15 -7.20 -11.60 41.15
N ALA A 16 -8.28 -11.07 41.72
CA ALA A 16 -9.45 -10.61 40.98
C ALA A 16 -9.15 -9.32 40.16
N LEU A 17 -8.21 -8.48 40.61
CA LEU A 17 -7.77 -7.26 39.88
C LEU A 17 -6.84 -7.55 38.70
N LEU A 18 -6.23 -8.72 38.62
CA LEU A 18 -5.39 -9.14 37.50
C LEU A 18 -6.22 -9.69 36.31
N ALA A 19 -7.49 -10.00 36.54
CA ALA A 19 -8.38 -10.54 35.50
C ALA A 19 -9.14 -9.46 34.69
N THR A 20 -9.09 -8.17 35.10
CA THR A 20 -9.79 -7.07 34.42
C THR A 20 -8.87 -6.13 33.63
N GLY A 21 -7.60 -6.50 33.43
CA GLY A 21 -6.58 -5.68 32.80
C GLY A 21 -6.31 -5.96 31.33
N CYS A 22 -7.27 -6.36 30.51
CA CYS A 22 -7.14 -6.42 29.05
C CYS A 22 -8.41 -5.95 28.36
N SER A 23 -8.74 -4.66 28.52
CA SER A 23 -9.59 -3.97 27.54
C SER A 23 -8.73 -2.88 26.89
N ALA A 24 -7.76 -3.33 26.08
CA ALA A 24 -7.18 -2.47 25.08
C ALA A 24 -8.27 -2.21 24.04
N ASN A 25 -8.58 -0.95 23.77
CA ASN A 25 -9.33 -0.52 22.60
C ASN A 25 -8.57 -0.94 21.33
N GLY A 26 -8.64 -2.23 21.00
CA GLY A 26 -8.40 -2.73 19.67
C GLY A 26 -9.69 -2.52 18.89
N THR A 27 -9.67 -1.75 17.82
CA THR A 27 -10.65 -1.88 16.75
C THR A 27 -10.90 -3.36 16.54
N ALA A 28 -12.14 -3.80 16.69
CA ALA A 28 -12.51 -5.19 16.51
C ALA A 28 -12.04 -5.63 15.12
N ASP A 29 -11.01 -6.46 15.09
CA ASP A 29 -10.59 -7.16 13.88
C ASP A 29 -11.71 -8.18 13.57
N ASN A 30 -12.61 -7.78 12.67
CA ASN A 30 -13.72 -8.62 12.19
C ASN A 30 -13.24 -9.68 11.18
N SER A 31 -11.93 -9.95 11.10
CA SER A 31 -11.45 -11.04 10.27
C SER A 31 -11.99 -12.36 10.80
N LYS A 32 -12.77 -13.02 9.96
CA LYS A 32 -13.14 -14.43 10.18
C LYS A 32 -11.84 -15.22 10.23
N ASP A 33 -11.71 -16.15 11.18
CA ASP A 33 -10.57 -17.07 11.25
C ASP A 33 -10.30 -17.66 9.85
N GLY A 34 -9.05 -17.55 9.35
CA GLY A 34 -8.66 -18.06 8.06
C GLY A 34 -8.78 -17.07 6.89
N ALA A 35 -8.97 -15.78 7.11
CA ALA A 35 -8.95 -14.78 6.03
C ALA A 35 -7.58 -14.68 5.34
N VAL A 36 -7.60 -14.63 4.00
CA VAL A 36 -6.40 -14.40 3.18
C VAL A 36 -6.04 -12.90 3.23
N ALA A 37 -4.85 -12.58 3.74
CA ALA A 37 -4.42 -11.20 3.89
C ALA A 37 -3.81 -10.65 2.58
N ILE A 38 -4.37 -9.55 2.09
CA ILE A 38 -3.87 -8.77 0.96
C ILE A 38 -3.29 -7.47 1.50
N GLY A 39 -2.06 -7.16 1.11
CA GLY A 39 -1.38 -5.93 1.50
C GLY A 39 -1.72 -4.77 0.59
N GLY A 40 -1.72 -3.56 1.15
CA GLY A 40 -1.84 -2.30 0.42
C GLY A 40 -0.74 -1.33 0.80
N LEU A 41 -0.17 -0.67 -0.20
CA LEU A 41 0.74 0.46 -0.01
C LEU A 41 0.23 1.65 -0.81
N ALA A 42 0.11 2.79 -0.15
CA ALA A 42 -0.36 4.02 -0.77
C ALA A 42 0.03 5.24 0.07
N PRO A 43 0.29 6.41 -0.54
CA PRO A 43 0.43 7.66 0.18
C PRO A 43 -0.94 8.11 0.71
N LEU A 44 -1.27 7.79 1.95
CA LEU A 44 -2.54 8.17 2.57
C LEU A 44 -2.49 9.57 3.20
N THR A 45 -1.28 10.09 3.41
CA THR A 45 -1.00 11.45 3.88
C THR A 45 0.04 12.13 2.98
N GLY A 46 0.20 13.47 3.12
CA GLY A 46 1.14 14.27 2.33
C GLY A 46 0.58 14.76 0.99
N ASP A 47 1.46 15.32 0.16
CA ASP A 47 1.10 16.10 -1.03
C ASP A 47 0.42 15.27 -2.14
N VAL A 48 0.73 13.98 -2.21
CA VAL A 48 0.18 13.04 -3.22
C VAL A 48 -0.92 12.15 -2.67
N SER A 49 -1.42 12.42 -1.46
CA SER A 49 -2.41 11.59 -0.76
C SER A 49 -3.74 11.45 -1.50
N ILE A 50 -4.12 12.41 -2.32
CA ILE A 50 -5.33 12.32 -3.13
C ILE A 50 -5.34 11.08 -4.04
N TYR A 51 -4.19 10.71 -4.60
CA TYR A 51 -4.03 9.51 -5.44
C TYR A 51 -4.07 8.25 -4.60
N GLY A 52 -3.35 8.26 -3.47
CA GLY A 52 -3.29 7.12 -2.56
C GLY A 52 -4.64 6.78 -1.94
N ILE A 53 -5.36 7.79 -1.45
CA ILE A 53 -6.71 7.61 -0.88
C ILE A 53 -7.67 7.07 -1.92
N ALA A 54 -7.65 7.61 -3.15
CA ALA A 54 -8.53 7.14 -4.23
C ALA A 54 -8.26 5.67 -4.59
N THR A 55 -6.99 5.30 -4.75
CA THR A 55 -6.58 3.91 -5.01
C THR A 55 -6.97 2.98 -3.87
N ASN A 56 -6.65 3.35 -2.62
CA ASN A 56 -6.98 2.57 -1.44
C ASN A 56 -8.49 2.33 -1.30
N ASN A 57 -9.31 3.35 -1.56
CA ASN A 57 -10.77 3.21 -1.54
C ASN A 57 -11.26 2.22 -2.62
N GLY A 58 -10.68 2.27 -3.82
CA GLY A 58 -11.00 1.34 -4.90
C GLY A 58 -10.66 -0.12 -4.54
N VAL A 59 -9.52 -0.34 -3.91
CA VAL A 59 -9.13 -1.68 -3.42
C VAL A 59 -10.09 -2.16 -2.34
N GLN A 60 -10.41 -1.32 -1.35
CA GLN A 60 -11.35 -1.68 -0.29
C GLN A 60 -12.73 -2.04 -0.85
N MET A 61 -13.24 -1.26 -1.80
CA MET A 61 -14.52 -1.57 -2.47
C MET A 61 -14.48 -2.94 -3.15
N ALA A 62 -13.41 -3.27 -3.85
CA ALA A 62 -13.25 -4.58 -4.50
C ALA A 62 -13.21 -5.73 -3.49
N ILE A 63 -12.48 -5.57 -2.39
CA ILE A 63 -12.42 -6.56 -1.30
C ILE A 63 -13.80 -6.75 -0.65
N ASP A 64 -14.53 -5.67 -0.39
CA ASP A 64 -15.87 -5.73 0.19
C ASP A 64 -16.86 -6.46 -0.74
N GLU A 65 -16.79 -6.18 -2.05
CA GLU A 65 -17.62 -6.85 -3.06
C GLU A 65 -17.30 -8.34 -3.17
N ILE A 66 -16.03 -8.72 -3.23
CA ILE A 66 -15.60 -10.12 -3.29
C ILE A 66 -16.03 -10.88 -2.04
N ASN A 67 -15.87 -10.27 -0.87
CA ASN A 67 -16.28 -10.87 0.41
C ASN A 67 -17.82 -11.00 0.52
N ALA A 68 -18.58 -10.07 -0.04
CA ALA A 68 -20.04 -10.16 -0.12
C ALA A 68 -20.50 -11.36 -0.97
N ASN A 69 -19.68 -11.80 -1.92
CA ASN A 69 -19.92 -12.97 -2.77
C ASN A 69 -19.44 -14.30 -2.15
N GLY A 70 -19.01 -14.29 -0.88
CA GLY A 70 -18.69 -15.49 -0.11
C GLY A 70 -17.19 -15.78 0.05
N GLU A 71 -16.32 -14.96 -0.49
CA GLU A 71 -14.88 -15.05 -0.27
C GLU A 71 -14.50 -14.50 1.11
N ASN A 72 -13.24 -14.73 1.54
CA ASN A 72 -12.76 -14.32 2.85
C ASN A 72 -11.37 -13.69 2.75
N TYR A 73 -11.34 -12.42 2.34
CA TYR A 73 -10.11 -11.62 2.26
C TYR A 73 -10.08 -10.54 3.33
N LYS A 74 -8.88 -10.28 3.85
CA LYS A 74 -8.58 -9.14 4.73
C LYS A 74 -7.64 -8.20 3.99
N TYR A 75 -7.99 -6.93 3.89
CA TYR A 75 -7.12 -5.90 3.34
C TYR A 75 -6.40 -5.15 4.46
N VAL A 76 -5.07 -5.05 4.36
CA VAL A 76 -4.21 -4.33 5.31
C VAL A 76 -3.41 -3.30 4.55
N ALA A 77 -3.71 -2.02 4.73
CA ALA A 77 -3.04 -0.92 4.04
C ALA A 77 -2.16 -0.11 4.99
N TYR A 78 -0.99 0.31 4.50
CA TYR A 78 -0.10 1.25 5.19
C TYR A 78 0.14 2.50 4.38
N ASP A 79 0.24 3.62 5.11
CA ASP A 79 0.64 4.93 4.58
C ASP A 79 2.17 4.97 4.42
N GLU A 80 2.63 5.19 3.20
CA GLU A 80 4.05 5.35 2.87
C GLU A 80 4.43 6.80 2.52
N LYS A 81 3.46 7.72 2.54
CA LYS A 81 3.64 9.19 2.42
C LYS A 81 4.28 9.68 1.12
N GLY A 82 4.36 8.85 0.08
CA GLY A 82 5.07 9.13 -1.17
C GLY A 82 6.61 9.00 -1.05
N ASP A 83 7.10 8.30 -0.02
CA ASP A 83 8.52 8.12 0.25
C ASP A 83 8.96 6.66 0.06
N ALA A 84 10.03 6.44 -0.71
CA ALA A 84 10.53 5.11 -1.03
C ALA A 84 11.04 4.34 0.20
N THR A 85 11.61 5.04 1.21
CA THR A 85 12.09 4.40 2.43
C THR A 85 10.92 3.97 3.32
N GLU A 86 9.92 4.83 3.46
CA GLU A 86 8.68 4.50 4.18
C GLU A 86 7.94 3.35 3.49
N ALA A 87 7.92 3.31 2.15
CA ALA A 87 7.31 2.22 1.40
C ALA A 87 7.98 0.86 1.67
N ILE A 88 9.31 0.80 1.70
CA ILE A 88 10.06 -0.41 2.07
C ILE A 88 9.77 -0.81 3.52
N ASN A 89 9.73 0.14 4.46
CA ASN A 89 9.42 -0.12 5.86
C ASN A 89 8.00 -0.70 6.01
N ALA A 90 7.03 -0.11 5.33
CA ALA A 90 5.65 -0.56 5.31
C ALA A 90 5.50 -1.95 4.64
N TYR A 91 6.18 -2.19 3.52
CA TYR A 91 6.26 -3.49 2.87
C TYR A 91 6.78 -4.58 3.84
N ASN A 92 7.90 -4.33 4.48
CA ASN A 92 8.48 -5.28 5.44
C ASN A 92 7.51 -5.61 6.58
N LYS A 93 6.72 -4.63 7.03
CA LYS A 93 5.70 -4.83 8.05
C LYS A 93 4.53 -5.68 7.54
N LEU A 94 4.03 -5.44 6.33
CA LEU A 94 3.01 -6.27 5.68
C LEU A 94 3.44 -7.74 5.59
N VAL A 95 4.68 -7.98 5.16
CA VAL A 95 5.21 -9.35 5.00
C VAL A 95 5.49 -10.01 6.34
N SER A 96 6.19 -9.31 7.26
CA SER A 96 6.68 -9.92 8.49
C SER A 96 5.61 -10.05 9.58
N ASN A 97 4.71 -9.05 9.71
CA ASN A 97 3.72 -9.00 10.79
C ASN A 97 2.35 -9.46 10.30
N ASP A 98 1.87 -8.89 9.19
CA ASP A 98 0.51 -9.12 8.71
C ASP A 98 0.40 -10.37 7.82
N LYS A 99 1.55 -10.95 7.39
CA LYS A 99 1.62 -12.19 6.61
C LYS A 99 0.81 -12.13 5.31
N VAL A 100 0.83 -11.00 4.63
CA VAL A 100 0.13 -10.83 3.36
C VAL A 100 0.70 -11.77 2.30
N VAL A 101 -0.16 -12.23 1.40
CA VAL A 101 0.20 -13.18 0.33
C VAL A 101 0.31 -12.52 -1.04
N ALA A 102 -0.20 -11.31 -1.17
CA ALA A 102 -0.09 -10.47 -2.36
C ALA A 102 -0.15 -9.00 -1.98
N LEU A 103 0.36 -8.14 -2.85
CA LEU A 103 0.44 -6.70 -2.64
C LEU A 103 -0.29 -5.95 -3.75
N ILE A 104 -1.17 -5.03 -3.39
CA ILE A 104 -1.76 -4.02 -4.27
C ILE A 104 -1.15 -2.67 -3.92
N GLY A 105 -0.36 -2.13 -4.82
CA GLY A 105 0.43 -0.90 -4.60
C GLY A 105 1.86 -1.07 -5.13
N ASP A 106 2.73 -0.09 -5.12
CA ASP A 106 2.47 1.24 -4.61
C ASP A 106 1.79 2.13 -5.67
N VAL A 107 1.52 3.40 -5.35
CA VAL A 107 0.73 4.32 -6.18
C VAL A 107 1.61 5.22 -7.06
N THR A 108 2.69 5.78 -6.51
CA THR A 108 3.61 6.66 -7.24
C THR A 108 4.87 5.91 -7.68
N SER A 109 5.46 6.29 -8.81
CA SER A 109 6.48 5.48 -9.50
C SER A 109 7.71 5.18 -8.64
N LYS A 110 8.27 6.17 -7.94
CA LYS A 110 9.51 6.00 -7.18
C LYS A 110 9.37 5.03 -5.98
N PRO A 111 8.40 5.18 -5.07
CA PRO A 111 8.13 4.19 -4.03
C PRO A 111 7.77 2.82 -4.62
N CYS A 112 6.95 2.80 -5.69
CA CYS A 112 6.54 1.59 -6.37
C CYS A 112 7.74 0.78 -6.88
N LEU A 113 8.70 1.43 -7.53
CA LEU A 113 9.93 0.77 -8.01
C LEU A 113 10.76 0.18 -6.88
N ALA A 114 10.92 0.92 -5.78
CA ALA A 114 11.64 0.44 -4.60
C ALA A 114 11.00 -0.83 -4.02
N VAL A 115 9.66 -0.83 -3.88
CA VAL A 115 8.90 -1.99 -3.39
C VAL A 115 8.93 -3.14 -4.38
N ALA A 116 8.81 -2.88 -5.70
CA ALA A 116 8.86 -3.90 -6.74
C ALA A 116 10.17 -4.70 -6.71
N GLN A 117 11.30 -4.02 -6.50
CA GLN A 117 12.61 -4.67 -6.35
C GLN A 117 12.69 -5.58 -5.12
N GLN A 118 12.01 -5.22 -4.03
CA GLN A 118 11.94 -6.07 -2.84
C GLN A 118 10.95 -7.23 -3.04
N ALA A 119 9.77 -6.96 -3.59
CA ALA A 119 8.76 -7.96 -3.90
C ALA A 119 9.29 -9.06 -4.83
N GLN A 120 10.12 -8.68 -5.81
CA GLN A 120 10.79 -9.64 -6.70
C GLN A 120 11.70 -10.59 -5.92
N LYS A 121 12.53 -10.08 -5.00
CA LYS A 121 13.43 -10.91 -4.17
C LYS A 121 12.68 -11.89 -3.28
N ASP A 122 11.53 -11.46 -2.75
CA ASP A 122 10.70 -12.25 -1.84
C ASP A 122 9.69 -13.14 -2.61
N ASN A 123 9.69 -13.08 -3.94
CA ASN A 123 8.68 -13.72 -4.81
C ASN A 123 7.24 -13.36 -4.41
N MET A 124 7.02 -12.12 -3.93
CA MET A 124 5.72 -11.60 -3.54
C MET A 124 4.96 -11.10 -4.77
N PRO A 125 3.78 -11.66 -5.10
CA PRO A 125 2.95 -11.12 -6.17
C PRO A 125 2.56 -9.67 -5.87
N MET A 126 2.83 -8.77 -6.81
CA MET A 126 2.57 -7.34 -6.68
C MET A 126 1.88 -6.80 -7.93
N ILE A 127 0.86 -5.97 -7.74
CA ILE A 127 0.25 -5.21 -8.81
C ILE A 127 0.14 -3.74 -8.42
N THR A 128 0.68 -2.85 -9.25
CA THR A 128 0.43 -1.41 -9.13
C THR A 128 -0.79 -0.98 -9.93
N ALA A 129 -1.66 -0.17 -9.34
CA ALA A 129 -2.79 0.42 -10.03
C ALA A 129 -2.39 1.61 -10.91
N THR A 130 -1.38 2.37 -10.51
CA THR A 130 -1.09 3.71 -11.04
C THR A 130 0.39 4.00 -11.29
N GLY A 131 1.32 3.14 -10.88
CA GLY A 131 2.75 3.32 -11.11
C GLY A 131 3.11 3.13 -12.60
N THR A 132 3.45 4.20 -13.30
CA THR A 132 3.58 4.27 -14.77
C THR A 132 5.01 4.04 -15.29
N ALA A 133 6.04 4.18 -14.44
CA ALA A 133 7.43 3.97 -14.86
C ALA A 133 7.67 2.53 -15.35
N VAL A 134 8.29 2.38 -16.51
CA VAL A 134 8.52 1.09 -17.19
C VAL A 134 9.26 0.11 -16.28
N ALA A 135 10.30 0.60 -15.61
CA ALA A 135 11.17 -0.19 -14.73
C ALA A 135 10.43 -0.94 -13.59
N ILE A 136 9.21 -0.53 -13.23
CA ILE A 136 8.44 -1.21 -12.18
C ILE A 136 8.18 -2.67 -12.54
N THR A 137 7.64 -2.94 -13.73
CA THR A 137 7.34 -4.31 -14.16
C THR A 137 8.55 -5.05 -14.72
N GLU A 138 9.62 -4.35 -15.03
CA GLU A 138 10.92 -4.95 -15.36
C GLU A 138 11.67 -5.48 -14.12
N ALA A 139 11.24 -5.10 -12.92
CA ALA A 139 11.84 -5.57 -11.67
C ALA A 139 11.69 -7.09 -11.49
N GLY A 140 10.62 -7.71 -11.99
CA GLY A 140 10.43 -9.16 -11.89
C GLY A 140 9.12 -9.66 -12.49
N GLU A 141 9.08 -10.95 -12.80
CA GLU A 141 7.91 -11.63 -13.41
C GLU A 141 6.67 -11.68 -12.50
N ASN A 142 6.85 -11.43 -11.21
CA ASN A 142 5.79 -11.36 -10.20
C ASN A 142 5.25 -9.94 -9.96
N VAL A 143 5.70 -8.95 -10.76
CA VAL A 143 5.29 -7.55 -10.67
C VAL A 143 4.44 -7.16 -11.87
N PHE A 144 3.22 -6.72 -11.61
CA PHE A 144 2.21 -6.38 -12.61
C PHE A 144 1.80 -4.91 -12.54
N ARG A 145 1.15 -4.45 -13.59
CA ARG A 145 0.62 -3.08 -13.73
C ARG A 145 -0.78 -3.10 -14.34
N ALA A 146 -1.68 -2.27 -13.81
CA ALA A 146 -3.02 -2.09 -14.35
C ALA A 146 -3.20 -0.77 -15.14
N CYS A 147 -2.21 0.14 -15.10
CA CYS A 147 -2.25 1.42 -15.84
C CYS A 147 -1.39 1.41 -17.11
N PHE A 148 -1.38 2.53 -17.84
CA PHE A 148 -0.48 2.80 -18.96
C PHE A 148 0.95 3.09 -18.47
N THR A 149 1.88 3.26 -19.43
CA THR A 149 3.29 3.57 -19.14
C THR A 149 3.64 5.02 -19.48
N ASP A 150 4.73 5.53 -18.91
CA ASP A 150 5.25 6.89 -19.20
C ASP A 150 5.52 7.10 -20.69
N PRO A 151 6.16 6.18 -21.45
CA PRO A 151 6.33 6.33 -22.89
C PRO A 151 5.02 6.55 -23.64
N TYR A 152 4.00 5.76 -23.34
CA TYR A 152 2.68 5.93 -23.96
C TYR A 152 2.08 7.32 -23.66
N GLN A 153 2.17 7.77 -22.40
CA GLN A 153 1.65 9.06 -21.99
C GLN A 153 2.42 10.22 -22.67
N GLY A 154 3.75 10.15 -22.70
CA GLY A 154 4.60 11.14 -23.35
C GLY A 154 4.31 11.27 -24.86
N GLU A 155 4.26 10.15 -25.56
CA GLU A 155 3.95 10.11 -27.01
C GLU A 155 2.55 10.66 -27.31
N VAL A 156 1.53 10.31 -26.51
CA VAL A 156 0.17 10.84 -26.67
C VAL A 156 0.14 12.34 -26.47
N MET A 157 0.85 12.87 -25.47
CA MET A 157 0.90 14.30 -25.20
C MET A 157 1.64 15.06 -26.31
N ALA A 158 2.77 14.54 -26.81
CA ALA A 158 3.50 15.11 -27.93
C ALA A 158 2.63 15.12 -29.22
N SER A 159 1.99 14.01 -29.51
CA SER A 159 1.07 13.87 -30.64
C SER A 159 -0.11 14.84 -30.55
N TYR A 160 -0.69 15.00 -29.38
CA TYR A 160 -1.77 15.98 -29.15
C TYR A 160 -1.28 17.41 -29.36
N ALA A 161 -0.14 17.76 -28.77
CA ALA A 161 0.45 19.10 -28.93
C ALA A 161 0.71 19.43 -30.40
N TYR A 162 1.30 18.51 -31.14
CA TYR A 162 1.60 18.73 -32.57
C TYR A 162 0.36 18.71 -33.46
N ASN A 163 -0.46 17.65 -33.36
CA ASN A 163 -1.56 17.41 -34.33
C ASN A 163 -2.83 18.19 -34.01
N LYS A 164 -3.13 18.44 -32.73
CA LYS A 164 -4.37 19.09 -32.30
C LYS A 164 -4.16 20.56 -31.96
N LEU A 165 -3.05 20.90 -31.28
CA LEU A 165 -2.77 22.29 -30.91
C LEU A 165 -1.92 23.03 -31.96
N GLY A 166 -1.35 22.32 -32.94
CA GLY A 166 -0.48 22.91 -33.99
C GLY A 166 0.85 23.42 -33.44
N ALA A 167 1.25 23.00 -32.24
CA ALA A 167 2.51 23.43 -31.62
C ALA A 167 3.70 23.04 -32.47
N LYS A 168 4.68 23.94 -32.60
CA LYS A 168 5.94 23.72 -33.33
C LYS A 168 7.15 23.68 -32.41
N THR A 169 6.97 24.15 -31.21
CA THR A 169 7.98 24.15 -30.14
C THR A 169 7.29 23.80 -28.81
N ALA A 170 8.02 23.14 -27.95
CA ALA A 170 7.59 22.84 -26.59
C ALA A 170 8.70 23.15 -25.59
N ALA A 171 8.33 23.43 -24.35
CA ALA A 171 9.26 23.51 -23.24
C ALA A 171 8.77 22.57 -22.16
N ILE A 172 9.68 21.80 -21.57
CA ILE A 172 9.36 20.81 -20.55
C ILE A 172 10.03 21.24 -19.24
N ILE A 173 9.24 21.28 -18.16
CA ILE A 173 9.72 21.45 -16.79
C ILE A 173 9.48 20.14 -16.07
N TYR A 174 10.52 19.49 -15.58
CA TYR A 174 10.41 18.20 -14.92
C TYR A 174 11.35 18.07 -13.73
N ASN A 175 11.06 17.16 -12.83
CA ASN A 175 11.89 16.83 -11.68
C ASN A 175 12.84 15.69 -12.06
N VAL A 176 14.14 15.97 -12.15
CA VAL A 176 15.18 14.97 -12.49
C VAL A 176 15.39 13.87 -11.45
N ALA A 177 14.85 14.03 -10.26
CA ALA A 177 14.96 13.06 -9.17
C ALA A 177 13.69 12.19 -8.99
N ASP A 178 12.73 12.33 -9.91
CA ASP A 178 11.47 11.59 -9.89
C ASP A 178 11.30 10.77 -11.15
N ASP A 179 11.22 9.44 -11.00
CA ASP A 179 11.20 8.48 -12.11
C ASP A 179 10.03 8.71 -13.07
N TYR A 180 8.86 9.09 -12.55
CA TYR A 180 7.69 9.44 -13.36
C TYR A 180 7.94 10.68 -14.23
N SER A 181 8.39 11.74 -13.59
CA SER A 181 8.63 13.04 -14.25
C SER A 181 9.70 12.94 -15.33
N LEU A 182 10.76 12.18 -15.06
CA LEU A 182 11.84 11.90 -16.01
C LEU A 182 11.34 11.07 -17.19
N GLY A 183 10.63 9.95 -16.93
CA GLY A 183 10.12 9.06 -17.98
C GLY A 183 9.16 9.76 -18.94
N LEU A 184 8.31 10.67 -18.44
CA LEU A 184 7.45 11.50 -19.28
C LEU A 184 8.24 12.48 -20.15
N ALA A 185 9.23 13.15 -19.57
CA ALA A 185 10.04 14.14 -20.29
C ALA A 185 10.88 13.51 -21.41
N GLU A 186 11.37 12.30 -21.19
CA GLU A 186 12.16 11.55 -22.18
C GLU A 186 11.28 11.03 -23.33
N ALA A 187 10.01 10.72 -23.07
CA ALA A 187 9.09 10.16 -24.05
C ALA A 187 8.37 11.24 -24.89
N PHE A 188 8.28 12.46 -24.40
CA PHE A 188 7.66 13.60 -25.12
C PHE A 188 8.55 14.10 -26.25
#